data_467f6799f53c0156c667b31844212614
#
_entry.id   467f6799f53c0156c667b31844212614
#
_cell.length_a   1.000
_cell.length_b   1.000
_cell.length_c   1.000
_cell.angle_alpha   90.00
_cell.angle_beta   90.00
_cell.angle_gamma   90.00
#
_symmetry.space_group_name_H-M   'P 1'
#
loop_
_entity.id
_entity.type
_entity.pdbx_description
1 polymer ?
#
loop_
_entity_poly.entity_id
_entity_poly.type
_entity_poly.pdbx_seq_one_letter_code
_entity_poly.pdbx_strand_id
1 'polypeptide(L)'
;DFRNTILILTSNIGSRKLRDFGGDVGFSTGATDREFRRKSIIDKALERQFSPELLNRLDDRIYFNSLSREDIFRIIEIELEDLADRVGHLGYELEVEQSARTFVAAEGFDPELGARPLKRAIQRHIEDPLSELIISDGSGSGVLKVTFDEQSGGIAVTHIA
;
A
#
# COMPACT_ATOMS: atom_id res chain seq x y z
N ASP A 1 -14.39 -22.66 -24.68
CA ASP A 1 -14.65 -23.61 -23.62
C ASP A 1 -13.90 -23.15 -22.36
N PHE A 2 -14.62 -22.87 -21.26
CA PHE A 2 -14.06 -22.37 -19.99
C PHE A 2 -13.98 -23.46 -18.89
N ARG A 3 -14.07 -24.73 -19.26
CA ARG A 3 -14.14 -25.85 -18.28
C ARG A 3 -12.91 -25.96 -17.36
N ASN A 4 -11.75 -25.52 -17.83
CA ASN A 4 -10.48 -25.61 -17.09
C ASN A 4 -9.92 -24.23 -16.73
N THR A 5 -10.79 -23.24 -16.55
CA THR A 5 -10.38 -21.86 -16.21
C THR A 5 -10.89 -21.46 -14.83
N ILE A 6 -10.09 -20.65 -14.16
CA ILE A 6 -10.49 -19.94 -12.93
C ILE A 6 -10.91 -18.54 -13.36
N LEU A 7 -12.17 -18.17 -13.06
CA LEU A 7 -12.69 -16.83 -13.34
C LEU A 7 -12.69 -16.00 -12.06
N ILE A 8 -11.91 -14.92 -12.07
CA ILE A 8 -11.82 -14.00 -10.93
C ILE A 8 -12.48 -12.69 -11.32
N LEU A 9 -13.49 -12.27 -10.54
CA LEU A 9 -14.17 -10.98 -10.67
C LEU A 9 -13.74 -10.07 -9.53
N THR A 10 -13.17 -8.91 -9.85
CA THR A 10 -12.81 -7.90 -8.84
C THR A 10 -13.76 -6.71 -8.90
N SER A 11 -14.15 -6.19 -7.74
CA SER A 11 -15.06 -5.05 -7.65
C SER A 11 -14.79 -4.21 -6.39
N ASN A 12 -15.09 -2.92 -6.47
CA ASN A 12 -15.06 -1.98 -5.34
C ASN A 12 -16.47 -1.67 -4.81
N ILE A 13 -17.45 -2.52 -5.10
CA ILE A 13 -18.83 -2.34 -4.65
C ILE A 13 -18.90 -2.26 -3.13
N GLY A 14 -19.69 -1.32 -2.64
CA GLY A 14 -19.88 -1.11 -1.19
C GLY A 14 -18.82 -0.24 -0.51
N SER A 15 -17.69 0.04 -1.14
CA SER A 15 -16.60 0.85 -0.54
C SER A 15 -17.05 2.25 -0.11
N ARG A 16 -17.92 2.92 -0.88
CA ARG A 16 -18.49 4.23 -0.51
C ARG A 16 -19.38 4.12 0.72
N LYS A 17 -20.24 3.10 0.78
CA LYS A 17 -21.13 2.88 1.93
C LYS A 17 -20.37 2.51 3.19
N LEU A 18 -19.26 1.75 3.07
CA LEU A 18 -18.40 1.45 4.20
C LEU A 18 -17.77 2.72 4.80
N ARG A 19 -17.44 3.71 3.97
CA ARG A 19 -16.91 5.01 4.43
C ARG A 19 -17.98 5.81 5.21
N ASP A 20 -19.18 5.88 4.68
CA ASP A 20 -20.30 6.61 5.32
C ASP A 20 -20.64 6.00 6.68
N PHE A 21 -20.49 4.69 6.85
CA PHE A 21 -20.72 3.97 8.11
C PHE A 21 -19.49 3.95 9.05
N GLY A 22 -18.29 4.19 8.55
CA GLY A 22 -17.05 4.22 9.35
C GLY A 22 -16.91 5.47 10.23
N GLY A 23 -17.71 6.51 9.96
CA GLY A 23 -17.77 7.74 10.75
C GLY A 23 -18.76 7.70 11.94
N ASP A 24 -19.57 6.67 12.06
CA ASP A 24 -20.54 6.57 13.14
C ASP A 24 -19.90 5.97 14.41
N VAL A 25 -19.36 6.85 15.22
CA VAL A 25 -18.78 6.56 16.55
C VAL A 25 -19.96 6.37 17.51
N GLY A 26 -20.53 5.18 17.51
CA GLY A 26 -21.59 4.78 18.42
C GLY A 26 -21.37 3.38 18.98
N PHE A 27 -20.82 3.30 20.20
CA PHE A 27 -20.79 2.17 21.12
C PHE A 27 -20.08 0.88 20.65
N SER A 28 -18.92 0.65 21.25
CA SER A 28 -18.11 -0.54 21.39
C SER A 28 -18.81 -1.88 21.10
N THR A 29 -18.76 -2.30 19.87
CA THR A 29 -18.90 -3.69 19.51
C THR A 29 -17.51 -4.23 19.14
N GLY A 30 -17.16 -5.44 19.55
CA GLY A 30 -15.86 -6.03 19.33
C GLY A 30 -15.45 -6.09 17.84
N ALA A 31 -14.18 -6.38 17.58
CA ALA A 31 -13.64 -6.46 16.21
C ALA A 31 -14.47 -7.38 15.29
N THR A 32 -14.98 -8.49 15.84
CA THR A 32 -15.83 -9.47 15.15
C THR A 32 -17.15 -8.87 14.66
N ASP A 33 -17.80 -8.01 15.46
CA ASP A 33 -19.07 -7.38 15.06
C ASP A 33 -18.88 -6.35 13.96
N ARG A 34 -17.73 -5.67 13.96
CA ARG A 34 -17.39 -4.71 12.90
C ARG A 34 -17.16 -5.42 11.57
N GLU A 35 -16.47 -6.56 11.60
CA GLU A 35 -16.23 -7.37 10.40
C GLU A 35 -17.55 -7.94 9.85
N PHE A 36 -18.41 -8.44 10.70
CA PHE A 36 -19.73 -8.96 10.29
C PHE A 36 -20.60 -7.85 9.67
N ARG A 37 -20.64 -6.67 10.25
CA ARG A 37 -21.37 -5.51 9.69
C ARG A 37 -20.81 -5.10 8.34
N ARG A 38 -19.47 -5.07 8.17
CA ARG A 38 -18.84 -4.76 6.90
C ARG A 38 -19.23 -5.73 5.80
N LYS A 39 -19.17 -7.04 6.07
CA LYS A 39 -19.61 -8.09 5.14
C LYS A 39 -21.08 -7.88 4.74
N SER A 40 -21.97 -7.67 5.71
CA SER A 40 -23.38 -7.43 5.46
C SER A 40 -23.66 -6.20 4.58
N ILE A 41 -22.89 -5.11 4.73
CA ILE A 41 -23.03 -3.90 3.90
C ILE A 41 -22.61 -4.20 2.45
N ILE A 42 -21.50 -4.93 2.28
CA ILE A 42 -21.00 -5.32 0.95
C ILE A 42 -22.00 -6.27 0.28
N ASP A 43 -22.50 -7.29 0.99
CA ASP A 43 -23.46 -8.24 0.45
C ASP A 43 -24.73 -7.56 -0.05
N LYS A 44 -25.31 -6.66 0.77
CA LYS A 44 -26.46 -5.86 0.35
C LYS A 44 -26.17 -4.97 -0.86
N ALA A 45 -24.93 -4.50 -1.01
CA ALA A 45 -24.53 -3.72 -2.17
C ALA A 45 -24.38 -4.61 -3.43
N LEU A 46 -23.85 -5.82 -3.27
CA LEU A 46 -23.73 -6.83 -4.34
C LEU A 46 -25.12 -7.28 -4.84
N GLU A 47 -26.05 -7.59 -3.92
CA GLU A 47 -27.42 -8.00 -4.26
C GLU A 47 -28.21 -6.92 -5.04
N ARG A 48 -27.86 -5.65 -4.85
CA ARG A 48 -28.48 -4.55 -5.62
C ARG A 48 -27.90 -4.38 -7.01
N GLN A 49 -26.66 -4.81 -7.24
CA GLN A 49 -25.95 -4.55 -8.48
C GLN A 49 -25.88 -5.79 -9.39
N PHE A 50 -25.89 -6.96 -8.81
CA PHE A 50 -25.84 -8.22 -9.54
C PHE A 50 -27.13 -9.04 -9.35
N SER A 51 -27.48 -9.78 -10.38
CA SER A 51 -28.62 -10.69 -10.26
C SER A 51 -28.36 -11.81 -9.25
N PRO A 52 -29.38 -12.28 -8.53
CA PRO A 52 -29.24 -13.41 -7.63
C PRO A 52 -28.69 -14.66 -8.34
N GLU A 53 -29.04 -14.83 -9.61
CA GLU A 53 -28.56 -15.95 -10.43
C GLU A 53 -27.04 -15.92 -10.60
N LEU A 54 -26.45 -14.75 -10.87
CA LEU A 54 -24.99 -14.60 -10.96
C LEU A 54 -24.32 -14.86 -9.62
N LEU A 55 -24.87 -14.27 -8.54
CA LEU A 55 -24.29 -14.40 -7.20
C LEU A 55 -24.31 -15.85 -6.70
N ASN A 56 -25.32 -16.64 -7.08
CA ASN A 56 -25.43 -18.05 -6.73
C ASN A 56 -24.50 -18.95 -7.56
N ARG A 57 -23.94 -18.47 -8.67
CA ARG A 57 -22.97 -19.20 -9.49
C ARG A 57 -21.53 -18.94 -9.09
N LEU A 58 -21.26 -18.01 -8.16
CA LEU A 58 -19.94 -17.80 -7.61
C LEU A 58 -19.64 -18.88 -6.58
N ASP A 59 -18.49 -19.53 -6.74
CA ASP A 59 -18.04 -20.57 -5.80
C ASP A 59 -17.66 -19.98 -4.46
N ASP A 60 -17.04 -18.77 -4.46
CA ASP A 60 -16.63 -18.07 -3.24
C ASP A 60 -16.65 -16.54 -3.40
N ARG A 61 -16.73 -15.83 -2.28
CA ARG A 61 -16.65 -14.36 -2.18
C ARG A 61 -15.59 -13.97 -1.17
N ILE A 62 -14.52 -13.39 -1.68
CA ILE A 62 -13.39 -12.94 -0.85
C ILE A 62 -13.52 -11.46 -0.53
N TYR A 63 -13.51 -11.13 0.77
CA TYR A 63 -13.59 -9.76 1.27
C TYR A 63 -12.21 -9.30 1.72
N PHE A 64 -11.69 -8.27 1.07
CA PHE A 64 -10.43 -7.66 1.48
C PHE A 64 -10.63 -6.75 2.69
N ASN A 65 -9.76 -6.89 3.68
CA ASN A 65 -9.74 -6.03 4.85
C ASN A 65 -9.14 -4.66 4.54
N SER A 66 -9.43 -3.69 5.40
CA SER A 66 -8.68 -2.42 5.40
C SER A 66 -7.26 -2.70 5.86
N LEU A 67 -6.31 -1.96 5.28
CA LEU A 67 -4.92 -2.06 5.67
C LEU A 67 -4.72 -1.49 7.08
N SER A 68 -4.01 -2.22 7.93
CA SER A 68 -3.52 -1.76 9.22
C SER A 68 -2.23 -0.95 9.03
N ARG A 69 -1.77 -0.31 10.10
CA ARG A 69 -0.47 0.38 10.10
C ARG A 69 0.67 -0.61 9.82
N GLU A 70 0.61 -1.80 10.40
CA GLU A 70 1.58 -2.86 10.18
C GLU A 70 1.60 -3.32 8.72
N ASP A 71 0.44 -3.42 8.08
CA ASP A 71 0.35 -3.78 6.66
C ASP A 71 0.99 -2.71 5.76
N ILE A 72 0.82 -1.42 6.10
CA ILE A 72 1.48 -0.31 5.38
C ILE A 72 3.00 -0.45 5.45
N PHE A 73 3.56 -0.72 6.64
CA PHE A 73 5.01 -0.93 6.77
C PHE A 73 5.49 -2.16 6.00
N ARG A 74 4.74 -3.26 5.99
CA ARG A 74 5.08 -4.44 5.17
C ARG A 74 5.09 -4.13 3.68
N ILE A 75 4.14 -3.31 3.20
CA ILE A 75 4.11 -2.89 1.80
C ILE A 75 5.33 -2.01 1.48
N ILE A 76 5.71 -1.11 2.39
CA ILE A 76 6.92 -0.30 2.24
C ILE A 76 8.16 -1.20 2.13
N GLU A 77 8.30 -2.22 2.99
CA GLU A 77 9.42 -3.16 2.92
C GLU A 77 9.51 -3.84 1.54
N ILE A 78 8.39 -4.35 1.02
CA ILE A 78 8.34 -4.99 -0.30
C ILE A 78 8.79 -4.02 -1.41
N GLU A 79 8.29 -2.79 -1.44
CA GLU A 79 8.66 -1.80 -2.45
C GLU A 79 10.13 -1.35 -2.30
N LEU A 80 10.64 -1.28 -1.06
CA LEU A 80 12.05 -0.95 -0.81
C LEU A 80 13.00 -2.10 -1.14
N GLU A 81 12.60 -3.36 -0.96
CA GLU A 81 13.36 -4.53 -1.43
C GLU A 81 13.51 -4.50 -2.95
N ASP A 82 12.41 -4.27 -3.69
CA ASP A 82 12.45 -4.12 -5.15
C ASP A 82 13.36 -2.96 -5.60
N LEU A 83 13.38 -1.86 -4.84
CA LEU A 83 14.26 -0.73 -5.10
C LEU A 83 15.72 -1.07 -4.80
N ALA A 84 15.99 -1.74 -3.68
CA ALA A 84 17.33 -2.19 -3.30
C ALA A 84 17.93 -3.14 -4.33
N ASP A 85 17.15 -4.08 -4.86
CA ASP A 85 17.59 -4.98 -5.93
C ASP A 85 17.97 -4.20 -7.19
N ARG A 86 17.20 -3.20 -7.61
CA ARG A 86 17.52 -2.34 -8.77
C ARG A 86 18.78 -1.52 -8.54
N VAL A 87 18.95 -0.96 -7.36
CA VAL A 87 20.14 -0.18 -6.96
C VAL A 87 21.36 -1.09 -6.88
N GLY A 88 21.19 -2.34 -6.37
CA GLY A 88 22.21 -3.36 -6.32
C GLY A 88 22.76 -3.74 -7.70
N HIS A 89 21.91 -3.80 -8.74
CA HIS A 89 22.35 -4.02 -10.11
C HIS A 89 23.24 -2.89 -10.67
N LEU A 90 23.18 -1.70 -10.09
CA LEU A 90 24.03 -0.56 -10.44
C LEU A 90 25.35 -0.54 -9.65
N GLY A 91 25.57 -1.48 -8.72
CA GLY A 91 26.77 -1.58 -7.91
C GLY A 91 26.70 -0.90 -6.54
N TYR A 92 25.55 -0.38 -6.13
CA TYR A 92 25.36 0.27 -4.85
C TYR A 92 24.59 -0.61 -3.87
N GLU A 93 24.79 -0.39 -2.57
CA GLU A 93 23.98 -0.94 -1.50
C GLU A 93 23.02 0.15 -1.00
N LEU A 94 21.74 -0.21 -0.74
CA LEU A 94 20.72 0.72 -0.27
C LEU A 94 20.42 0.49 1.21
N GLU A 95 20.66 1.50 2.03
CA GLU A 95 20.26 1.54 3.43
C GLU A 95 19.15 2.59 3.65
N VAL A 96 17.97 2.15 4.09
CA VAL A 96 16.86 3.06 4.41
C VAL A 96 16.59 3.03 5.91
N GLU A 97 16.75 4.16 6.59
CA GLU A 97 16.49 4.28 8.02
C GLU A 97 14.99 4.23 8.36
N GLN A 98 14.68 3.83 9.58
CA GLN A 98 13.30 3.77 10.09
C GLN A 98 12.60 5.14 10.08
N SER A 99 13.34 6.22 10.26
CA SER A 99 12.86 7.61 10.15
C SER A 99 12.29 7.90 8.77
N ALA A 100 13.01 7.53 7.71
CA ALA A 100 12.59 7.69 6.32
C ALA A 100 11.36 6.82 6.00
N ARG A 101 11.32 5.56 6.46
CA ARG A 101 10.16 4.66 6.31
C ARG A 101 8.93 5.24 6.97
N THR A 102 9.07 5.81 8.16
CA THR A 102 7.96 6.43 8.90
C THR A 102 7.42 7.66 8.17
N PHE A 103 8.32 8.49 7.62
CA PHE A 103 7.94 9.65 6.80
C PHE A 103 7.15 9.21 5.55
N VAL A 104 7.68 8.25 4.79
CA VAL A 104 6.99 7.73 3.59
C VAL A 104 5.66 7.09 3.92
N ALA A 105 5.56 6.39 5.07
CA ALA A 105 4.28 5.83 5.53
C ALA A 105 3.24 6.93 5.81
N ALA A 106 3.66 8.06 6.39
CA ALA A 106 2.78 9.19 6.67
C ALA A 106 2.32 9.89 5.38
N GLU A 107 3.25 10.11 4.43
CA GLU A 107 2.96 10.77 3.16
C GLU A 107 2.19 9.89 2.17
N GLY A 108 2.42 8.59 2.22
CA GLY A 108 1.87 7.63 1.27
C GLY A 108 0.60 6.91 1.72
N PHE A 109 0.14 7.12 2.96
CA PHE A 109 -1.10 6.52 3.44
C PHE A 109 -2.28 7.47 3.28
N ASP A 110 -3.29 7.01 2.57
CA ASP A 110 -4.58 7.68 2.46
C ASP A 110 -5.70 6.73 2.92
N PRO A 111 -6.52 7.13 3.89
CA PRO A 111 -7.63 6.28 4.39
C PRO A 111 -8.62 5.86 3.30
N GLU A 112 -8.76 6.66 2.23
CA GLU A 112 -9.68 6.39 1.13
C GLU A 112 -9.05 5.56 0.01
N LEU A 113 -7.79 5.83 -0.32
CA LEU A 113 -7.06 5.20 -1.42
C LEU A 113 -6.20 4.02 -0.95
N GLY A 114 -6.04 3.86 0.36
CA GLY A 114 -5.22 2.82 0.99
C GLY A 114 -3.73 3.04 0.71
N ALA A 115 -3.05 1.99 0.25
CA ALA A 115 -1.62 2.03 -0.06
C ALA A 115 -1.29 2.50 -1.50
N ARG A 116 -2.27 2.85 -2.33
CA ARG A 116 -2.01 3.29 -3.71
C ARG A 116 -1.09 4.50 -3.83
N PRO A 117 -1.22 5.55 -2.96
CA PRO A 117 -0.30 6.68 -2.99
C PRO A 117 1.10 6.33 -2.50
N LEU A 118 1.28 5.23 -1.76
CA LEU A 118 2.54 4.84 -1.13
C LEU A 118 3.67 4.65 -2.15
N LYS A 119 3.38 3.97 -3.25
CA LYS A 119 4.36 3.79 -4.34
C LYS A 119 4.83 5.12 -4.92
N ARG A 120 3.92 6.08 -5.07
CA ARG A 120 4.27 7.43 -5.54
C ARG A 120 5.07 8.20 -4.50
N ALA A 121 4.77 8.00 -3.21
CA ALA A 121 5.54 8.62 -2.13
C ALA A 121 6.98 8.07 -2.09
N ILE A 122 7.16 6.75 -2.21
CA ILE A 122 8.48 6.12 -2.33
C ILE A 122 9.22 6.66 -3.56
N GLN A 123 8.57 6.66 -4.71
CA GLN A 123 9.17 7.19 -5.95
C GLN A 123 9.64 8.63 -5.75
N ARG A 124 8.76 9.52 -5.34
CA ARG A 124 9.04 10.95 -5.23
C ARG A 124 10.09 11.28 -4.17
N HIS A 125 10.02 10.62 -3.00
CA HIS A 125 10.84 11.00 -1.84
C HIS A 125 12.11 10.17 -1.70
N ILE A 126 12.18 8.98 -2.31
CA ILE A 126 13.36 8.11 -2.22
C ILE A 126 13.96 7.88 -3.60
N GLU A 127 13.20 7.33 -4.56
CA GLU A 127 13.74 6.87 -5.84
C GLU A 127 14.26 8.02 -6.72
N ASP A 128 13.51 9.13 -6.82
CA ASP A 128 13.93 10.29 -7.61
C ASP A 128 15.22 10.93 -7.05
N PRO A 129 15.34 11.24 -5.72
CA PRO A 129 16.59 11.74 -5.14
C PRO A 129 17.77 10.78 -5.24
N LEU A 130 17.52 9.46 -5.08
CA LEU A 130 18.56 8.44 -5.30
C LEU A 130 19.08 8.46 -6.73
N SER A 131 18.18 8.54 -7.70
CA SER A 131 18.55 8.59 -9.12
C SER A 131 19.39 9.81 -9.45
N GLU A 132 19.03 10.99 -8.92
CA GLU A 132 19.81 12.22 -9.09
C GLU A 132 21.21 12.08 -8.47
N LEU A 133 21.31 11.49 -7.28
CA LEU A 133 22.58 11.26 -6.61
C LEU A 133 23.47 10.29 -7.40
N ILE A 134 22.95 9.14 -7.83
CA ILE A 134 23.69 8.13 -8.62
C ILE A 134 24.21 8.75 -9.91
N ILE A 135 23.41 9.55 -10.61
CA ILE A 135 23.82 10.19 -11.88
C ILE A 135 24.93 11.23 -11.62
N SER A 136 24.86 11.98 -10.52
CA SER A 136 25.82 13.03 -10.21
C SER A 136 27.12 12.50 -9.61
N ASP A 137 27.06 11.40 -8.88
CA ASP A 137 28.19 10.84 -8.14
C ASP A 137 29.24 10.18 -9.07
N GLY A 138 28.75 9.37 -10.03
CA GLY A 138 29.62 8.72 -11.03
C GLY A 138 30.60 7.69 -10.48
N SER A 139 30.59 7.37 -9.19
CA SER A 139 31.52 6.41 -8.55
C SER A 139 31.22 4.95 -8.94
N GLY A 140 29.97 4.64 -9.19
CA GLY A 140 29.52 3.31 -9.61
C GLY A 140 29.49 2.26 -8.49
N SER A 141 29.77 2.63 -7.24
CA SER A 141 29.73 1.72 -6.07
C SER A 141 29.66 2.49 -4.76
N GLY A 142 29.23 1.84 -3.69
CA GLY A 142 29.15 2.40 -2.34
C GLY A 142 27.81 2.16 -1.68
N VAL A 143 27.61 2.75 -0.50
CA VAL A 143 26.34 2.67 0.26
C VAL A 143 25.54 3.94 0.08
N LEU A 144 24.32 3.82 -0.39
CA LEU A 144 23.36 4.92 -0.48
C LEU A 144 22.44 4.87 0.74
N LYS A 145 22.61 5.87 1.62
CA LYS A 145 21.88 5.96 2.87
C LYS A 145 20.75 6.97 2.77
N VAL A 146 19.53 6.53 3.13
CA VAL A 146 18.30 7.32 3.09
C VAL A 146 17.82 7.58 4.51
N THR A 147 17.73 8.86 4.90
CA THR A 147 17.35 9.31 6.24
C THR A 147 16.26 10.37 6.16
N PHE A 148 15.55 10.61 7.25
CA PHE A 148 14.69 11.79 7.38
C PHE A 148 15.50 12.94 7.98
N ASP A 149 15.51 14.06 7.30
CA ASP A 149 16.15 15.28 7.76
C ASP A 149 15.13 16.23 8.41
N GLU A 150 15.27 16.43 9.71
CA GLU A 150 14.38 17.30 10.49
C GLU A 150 14.48 18.78 10.08
N GLN A 151 15.63 19.21 9.55
CA GLN A 151 15.83 20.62 9.19
C GLN A 151 15.09 20.99 7.91
N SER A 152 15.15 20.13 6.90
CA SER A 152 14.42 20.31 5.64
C SER A 152 12.97 19.79 5.72
N GLY A 153 12.65 18.96 6.70
CA GLY A 153 11.36 18.28 6.84
C GLY A 153 11.11 17.24 5.75
N GLY A 154 12.16 16.69 5.15
CA GLY A 154 12.11 15.77 4.02
C GLY A 154 13.10 14.61 4.12
N ILE A 155 13.21 13.88 3.03
CA ILE A 155 14.20 12.80 2.92
C ILE A 155 15.53 13.35 2.43
N ALA A 156 16.60 12.96 3.11
CA ALA A 156 17.97 13.19 2.69
C ALA A 156 18.59 11.86 2.22
N VAL A 157 19.30 11.93 1.11
CA VAL A 157 20.04 10.80 0.54
C VAL A 157 21.52 11.16 0.56
N THR A 158 22.36 10.27 1.11
CA THR A 158 23.81 10.46 1.20
C THR A 158 24.53 9.25 0.64
N HIS A 159 25.66 9.49 -0.01
CA HIS A 159 26.57 8.45 -0.48
C HIS A 159 27.71 8.26 0.52
N ILE A 160 27.99 7.02 0.89
CA ILE A 160 29.09 6.61 1.74
C ILE A 160 29.98 5.70 0.88
N ALA A 161 31.16 6.21 0.57
CA ALA A 161 32.15 5.52 -0.26
C ALA A 161 32.82 4.36 0.49
#